data_7a50195d52e59aedb70412cbdbba3608
#
_entry.id   7a50195d52e59aedb70412cbdbba3608
#
_cell.length_a   1.000
_cell.length_b   1.000
_cell.length_c   1.000
_cell.angle_alpha   90.00
_cell.angle_beta   90.00
_cell.angle_gamma   90.00
#
_symmetry.space_group_name_H-M   'P 1'
#
loop_
_entity.id
_entity.type
_entity.pdbx_description
1 polymer ?
#
loop_
_entity_poly.entity_id
_entity_poly.type
_entity_poly.pdbx_seq_one_letter_code
_entity_poly.pdbx_strand_id
1 'polypeptide(L)'
;MWELMWNCSSQLVIIMNLNKRDFFINLVLLLLIILLLIQAGFLWISFSMPNKVEDLVFKSEDASMDVFMPSMLVVNLGYREHYVLRNFKDYWKLYSSDISEILENASYENLIMIDEKTYLNLQNKKSLVFKFSSPISASILINLIGENKKDSNINLSINSIYISDDNDVYLCASNNFYKLLGLKTNLKMNRLIDNAKNLGTRYINFFERYGIYKDTLIPDSDFIKTQKIYYNIATDALTDDIRNNLAVRYLQTDLDYIKEIKQSEKTSYIYENKYISFNKNGIVEYSNEEEFNVTDRNLYTSIITALEFLSRNSGMTSNVYLDSTNPIEYKGSLGYKFFFNLRESGKNLVLNSKDNSFIEMDVFSNHVKFYREYYFKRADDPSYNELRVKVLDIKTIIDRNLKIFPQEKTEDILNLLNNLSIVYINESTTDSSKLKLAYELLINGKNYYFDISLGKLILIR
;
A
#
# COMPACT_ATOMS: atom_id res chain seq x y z
N MET A 1 55.58 86.20 -5.71
CA MET A 1 54.49 85.67 -6.56
C MET A 1 54.63 84.11 -6.83
N TRP A 2 55.76 83.54 -6.73
CA TRP A 2 55.99 82.05 -6.95
C TRP A 2 55.66 81.20 -5.72
N GLU A 3 55.83 81.65 -4.51
CA GLU A 3 55.50 80.93 -3.29
C GLU A 3 53.98 80.75 -3.05
N LEU A 4 53.15 81.67 -3.50
CA LEU A 4 51.69 81.60 -3.39
C LEU A 4 51.11 80.59 -4.39
N MET A 5 51.72 80.35 -5.56
CA MET A 5 51.30 79.35 -6.52
C MET A 5 51.60 77.95 -6.09
N TRP A 6 52.70 77.73 -5.34
CA TRP A 6 53.08 76.41 -4.88
C TRP A 6 52.18 75.91 -3.73
N ASN A 7 51.77 76.82 -2.84
CA ASN A 7 50.85 76.50 -1.75
C ASN A 7 49.43 76.17 -2.24
N CYS A 8 48.92 76.83 -3.31
CA CYS A 8 47.64 76.52 -3.86
C CYS A 8 47.59 75.16 -4.60
N SER A 9 48.68 74.75 -5.29
CA SER A 9 48.74 73.54 -6.01
C SER A 9 48.88 72.32 -5.06
N SER A 10 49.60 72.48 -3.95
CA SER A 10 49.73 71.39 -2.94
C SER A 10 48.47 71.20 -2.13
N GLN A 11 47.71 72.28 -1.84
CA GLN A 11 46.40 72.13 -1.19
C GLN A 11 45.33 71.54 -2.11
N LEU A 12 45.34 71.88 -3.42
CA LEU A 12 44.43 71.26 -4.38
C LEU A 12 44.70 69.78 -4.62
N VAL A 13 45.97 69.36 -4.63
CA VAL A 13 46.35 67.92 -4.72
C VAL A 13 45.95 67.17 -3.47
N ILE A 14 46.07 67.77 -2.26
CA ILE A 14 45.65 67.15 -1.01
C ILE A 14 44.11 67.02 -0.95
N ILE A 15 43.35 68.05 -1.38
CA ILE A 15 41.89 68.02 -1.45
C ILE A 15 41.41 67.02 -2.51
N MET A 16 42.05 66.90 -3.65
CA MET A 16 41.73 65.90 -4.67
C MET A 16 42.05 64.48 -4.19
N ASN A 17 43.10 64.27 -3.43
CA ASN A 17 43.43 62.98 -2.86
C ASN A 17 42.49 62.60 -1.71
N LEU A 18 42.05 63.53 -0.86
CA LEU A 18 41.03 63.32 0.17
C LEU A 18 39.68 62.95 -0.47
N ASN A 19 39.23 63.60 -1.53
CA ASN A 19 38.02 63.27 -2.23
C ASN A 19 38.09 61.87 -2.90
N LYS A 20 39.25 61.48 -3.47
CA LYS A 20 39.41 60.12 -4.02
C LYS A 20 39.41 59.08 -2.96
N ARG A 21 39.98 59.30 -1.80
CA ARG A 21 39.99 58.39 -0.67
C ARG A 21 38.60 58.24 -0.07
N ASP A 22 37.87 59.32 0.10
CA ASP A 22 36.50 59.28 0.60
C ASP A 22 35.55 58.61 -0.40
N PHE A 23 35.73 58.87 -1.69
CA PHE A 23 35.02 58.14 -2.73
C PHE A 23 35.29 56.63 -2.71
N PHE A 24 36.54 56.22 -2.55
CA PHE A 24 36.90 54.83 -2.45
C PHE A 24 36.35 54.13 -1.18
N ILE A 25 36.40 54.84 -0.04
CA ILE A 25 35.81 54.33 1.23
C ILE A 25 34.28 54.20 1.08
N ASN A 26 33.60 55.14 0.49
CA ASN A 26 32.16 55.08 0.24
C ASN A 26 31.81 53.97 -0.74
N LEU A 27 32.60 53.72 -1.77
CA LEU A 27 32.43 52.62 -2.72
C LEU A 27 32.58 51.27 -2.03
N VAL A 28 33.61 51.09 -1.19
CA VAL A 28 33.81 49.85 -0.41
C VAL A 28 32.67 49.65 0.57
N LEU A 29 32.21 50.70 1.24
CA LEU A 29 31.04 50.63 2.15
C LEU A 29 29.78 50.19 1.43
N LEU A 30 29.53 50.75 0.23
CA LEU A 30 28.40 50.34 -0.61
C LEU A 30 28.47 48.88 -1.02
N LEU A 31 29.65 48.40 -1.42
CA LEU A 31 29.87 46.98 -1.76
C LEU A 31 29.64 46.05 -0.56
N LEU A 32 30.08 46.45 0.64
CA LEU A 32 29.82 45.71 1.87
C LEU A 32 28.35 45.66 2.24
N ILE A 33 27.60 46.76 2.05
CA ILE A 33 26.15 46.77 2.25
C ILE A 33 25.43 45.86 1.26
N ILE A 34 25.83 45.89 -0.02
CA ILE A 34 25.30 44.97 -1.04
C ILE A 34 25.57 43.51 -0.68
N LEU A 35 26.81 43.20 -0.24
CA LEU A 35 27.20 41.88 0.18
C LEU A 35 26.38 41.40 1.40
N LEU A 36 26.16 42.27 2.39
CA LEU A 36 25.30 42.01 3.54
C LEU A 36 23.85 41.74 3.15
N LEU A 37 23.31 42.51 2.21
CA LEU A 37 21.95 42.29 1.70
C LEU A 37 21.83 40.97 0.93
N ILE A 38 22.83 40.59 0.16
CA ILE A 38 22.91 39.31 -0.52
C ILE A 38 22.99 38.18 0.50
N GLN A 39 23.85 38.29 1.52
CA GLN A 39 23.95 37.27 2.59
C GLN A 39 22.67 37.16 3.41
N ALA A 40 22.05 38.28 3.77
CA ALA A 40 20.76 38.30 4.44
C ALA A 40 19.66 37.70 3.58
N GLY A 41 19.66 37.95 2.28
CA GLY A 41 18.75 37.32 1.31
C GLY A 41 18.96 35.83 1.21
N PHE A 42 20.22 35.34 1.16
CA PHE A 42 20.52 33.93 1.16
C PHE A 42 20.11 33.24 2.48
N LEU A 43 20.37 33.87 3.62
CA LEU A 43 19.90 33.39 4.92
C LEU A 43 18.38 33.34 4.98
N TRP A 44 17.69 34.37 4.52
CA TRP A 44 16.22 34.41 4.50
C TRP A 44 15.62 33.34 3.56
N ILE A 45 16.22 33.11 2.40
CA ILE A 45 15.81 32.06 1.47
C ILE A 45 16.08 30.66 2.07
N SER A 46 17.22 30.47 2.75
CA SER A 46 17.53 29.19 3.42
C SER A 46 16.66 28.94 4.65
N PHE A 47 16.21 29.98 5.36
CA PHE A 47 15.26 29.86 6.48
C PHE A 47 13.80 29.80 6.02
N SER A 48 13.44 30.39 4.87
CA SER A 48 12.06 30.40 4.37
C SER A 48 11.72 29.25 3.43
N MET A 49 12.70 28.52 2.92
CA MET A 49 12.46 27.25 2.29
C MET A 49 12.74 26.18 3.35
N PRO A 50 11.70 25.56 3.94
CA PRO A 50 11.90 24.24 4.51
C PRO A 50 12.59 23.44 3.42
N ASN A 51 13.68 22.74 3.77
CA ASN A 51 14.35 21.84 2.83
C ASN A 51 13.24 21.20 2.01
N LYS A 52 13.10 21.59 0.74
CA LYS A 52 12.24 20.88 -0.17
C LYS A 52 12.75 19.47 -0.09
N VAL A 53 12.16 18.67 0.78
CA VAL A 53 12.03 17.25 0.51
C VAL A 53 11.58 17.30 -0.93
N GLU A 54 12.45 16.88 -1.85
CA GLU A 54 12.10 16.76 -3.25
C GLU A 54 10.67 16.26 -3.21
N ASP A 55 9.73 17.13 -3.60
CA ASP A 55 8.40 16.68 -3.91
C ASP A 55 8.65 15.65 -5.01
N LEU A 56 8.85 14.43 -4.58
CA LEU A 56 8.57 13.27 -5.40
C LEU A 56 7.12 13.54 -5.77
N VAL A 57 6.93 14.17 -6.95
CA VAL A 57 5.62 14.41 -7.53
C VAL A 57 5.03 13.04 -7.64
N PHE A 58 4.38 12.69 -6.54
CA PHE A 58 3.69 11.44 -6.41
C PHE A 58 2.57 11.56 -7.43
N LYS A 59 2.72 10.89 -8.54
CA LYS A 59 1.60 10.67 -9.44
C LYS A 59 0.64 9.79 -8.65
N SER A 60 -0.34 10.41 -8.05
CA SER A 60 -1.41 9.75 -7.27
C SER A 60 -2.03 8.56 -8.02
N GLU A 61 -1.99 8.59 -9.35
CA GLU A 61 -2.42 7.53 -10.24
C GLU A 61 -1.60 6.24 -10.14
N ASP A 62 -0.26 6.32 -10.11
CA ASP A 62 0.60 5.11 -10.02
C ASP A 62 0.48 4.40 -8.69
N ALA A 63 0.31 5.14 -7.60
CA ALA A 63 0.14 4.55 -6.28
C ALA A 63 -1.27 4.01 -6.04
N SER A 64 -2.29 4.68 -6.54
CA SER A 64 -3.65 4.15 -6.46
C SER A 64 -3.74 2.81 -7.19
N MET A 65 -3.12 2.67 -8.37
CA MET A 65 -3.07 1.41 -9.09
C MET A 65 -2.43 0.27 -8.30
N ASP A 66 -1.36 0.52 -7.56
CA ASP A 66 -0.68 -0.51 -6.77
C ASP A 66 -1.51 -0.96 -5.56
N VAL A 67 -2.12 0.00 -4.85
CA VAL A 67 -2.94 -0.26 -3.66
C VAL A 67 -4.21 -1.06 -3.97
N PHE A 68 -4.80 -0.85 -5.15
CA PHE A 68 -6.02 -1.54 -5.58
C PHE A 68 -5.79 -2.66 -6.60
N MET A 69 -4.54 -3.05 -6.80
CA MET A 69 -4.21 -4.18 -7.67
C MET A 69 -4.76 -5.50 -7.07
N PRO A 70 -5.35 -6.38 -7.89
CA PRO A 70 -5.72 -7.72 -7.45
C PRO A 70 -4.55 -8.47 -6.81
N SER A 71 -4.85 -9.39 -5.90
CA SER A 71 -3.83 -10.21 -5.23
C SER A 71 -3.23 -11.28 -6.12
N MET A 72 -4.02 -11.73 -7.08
CA MET A 72 -3.59 -12.73 -8.05
C MET A 72 -4.36 -12.58 -9.37
N LEU A 73 -3.70 -12.98 -10.43
CA LEU A 73 -4.30 -13.18 -11.75
C LEU A 73 -4.29 -14.68 -12.04
N VAL A 74 -5.47 -15.26 -12.22
CA VAL A 74 -5.62 -16.65 -12.67
C VAL A 74 -5.78 -16.65 -14.17
N VAL A 75 -4.95 -17.41 -14.86
CA VAL A 75 -5.02 -17.66 -16.30
C VAL A 75 -5.48 -19.09 -16.49
N ASN A 76 -6.71 -19.24 -16.99
CA ASN A 76 -7.28 -20.52 -17.34
C ASN A 76 -6.96 -20.85 -18.80
N LEU A 77 -6.32 -21.97 -19.07
CA LEU A 77 -5.99 -22.40 -20.43
C LEU A 77 -7.08 -23.29 -21.06
N GLY A 78 -8.14 -23.55 -20.33
CA GLY A 78 -9.11 -24.58 -20.64
C GLY A 78 -8.69 -25.96 -20.13
N TYR A 79 -9.57 -26.95 -20.28
CA TYR A 79 -9.29 -28.35 -19.90
C TYR A 79 -8.75 -28.53 -18.46
N ARG A 80 -9.21 -27.68 -17.52
CA ARG A 80 -8.82 -27.71 -16.11
C ARG A 80 -7.35 -27.35 -15.86
N GLU A 81 -6.71 -26.64 -16.75
CA GLU A 81 -5.38 -26.09 -16.56
C GLU A 81 -5.46 -24.64 -16.08
N HIS A 82 -5.04 -24.39 -14.83
CA HIS A 82 -5.06 -23.09 -14.18
C HIS A 82 -3.64 -22.67 -13.79
N TYR A 83 -3.24 -21.45 -14.15
CA TYR A 83 -1.97 -20.86 -13.74
C TYR A 83 -2.21 -19.58 -12.96
N VAL A 84 -1.61 -19.47 -11.78
CA VAL A 84 -1.71 -18.29 -10.91
C VAL A 84 -0.45 -17.45 -11.05
N LEU A 85 -0.63 -16.21 -11.47
CA LEU A 85 0.41 -15.19 -11.54
C LEU A 85 0.30 -14.28 -10.32
N ARG A 86 1.45 -14.02 -9.67
CA ARG A 86 1.54 -13.12 -8.51
C ARG A 86 2.21 -11.79 -8.88
N ASN A 87 3.16 -11.82 -9.79
CA ASN A 87 3.81 -10.63 -10.35
C ASN A 87 3.20 -10.31 -11.72
N PHE A 88 2.15 -9.50 -11.73
CA PHE A 88 1.43 -9.16 -12.96
C PHE A 88 1.08 -7.66 -13.05
N LYS A 89 1.85 -6.81 -12.36
CA LYS A 89 1.63 -5.35 -12.33
C LYS A 89 1.53 -4.73 -13.73
N ASP A 90 2.42 -5.14 -14.65
CA ASP A 90 2.39 -4.64 -16.02
C ASP A 90 1.12 -5.04 -16.77
N TYR A 91 0.62 -6.25 -16.51
CA TYR A 91 -0.67 -6.70 -17.09
C TYR A 91 -1.85 -5.98 -16.44
N TRP A 92 -1.78 -5.72 -15.12
CA TRP A 92 -2.82 -4.96 -14.45
C TRP A 92 -2.91 -3.54 -15.00
N LYS A 93 -1.78 -2.84 -15.18
CA LYS A 93 -1.73 -1.52 -15.82
C LYS A 93 -2.33 -1.53 -17.22
N LEU A 94 -2.11 -2.60 -17.98
CA LEU A 94 -2.64 -2.74 -19.34
C LEU A 94 -4.16 -2.97 -19.34
N TYR A 95 -4.70 -3.70 -18.36
CA TYR A 95 -6.09 -4.15 -18.36
C TYR A 95 -7.01 -3.31 -17.46
N SER A 96 -6.46 -2.54 -16.54
CA SER A 96 -7.23 -1.77 -15.57
C SER A 96 -8.15 -0.73 -16.19
N SER A 97 -7.71 -0.05 -17.26
CA SER A 97 -8.53 0.93 -18.00
C SER A 97 -9.77 0.28 -18.62
N ASP A 98 -9.60 -0.86 -19.32
CA ASP A 98 -10.73 -1.59 -19.92
C ASP A 98 -11.70 -2.11 -18.86
N ILE A 99 -11.18 -2.58 -17.72
CA ILE A 99 -11.98 -3.04 -16.57
C ILE A 99 -12.80 -1.88 -15.99
N SER A 100 -12.18 -0.71 -15.83
CA SER A 100 -12.87 0.48 -15.35
C SER A 100 -14.01 0.89 -16.29
N GLU A 101 -13.76 0.93 -17.60
CA GLU A 101 -14.77 1.27 -18.61
C GLU A 101 -15.97 0.31 -18.56
N ILE A 102 -15.72 -0.99 -18.36
CA ILE A 102 -16.78 -1.98 -18.21
C ILE A 102 -17.61 -1.71 -16.97
N LEU A 103 -16.98 -1.44 -15.85
CA LEU A 103 -17.65 -1.16 -14.58
C LEU A 103 -18.45 0.15 -14.63
N GLU A 104 -17.95 1.18 -15.34
CA GLU A 104 -18.66 2.44 -15.59
C GLU A 104 -19.98 2.22 -16.36
N ASN A 105 -19.98 1.31 -17.32
CA ASN A 105 -21.13 0.99 -18.14
C ASN A 105 -22.04 -0.09 -17.53
N ALA A 106 -21.64 -0.69 -16.39
CA ALA A 106 -22.45 -1.66 -15.69
C ALA A 106 -23.64 -0.99 -14.98
N SER A 107 -24.81 -1.63 -15.05
CA SER A 107 -26.02 -1.23 -14.35
C SER A 107 -26.74 -2.47 -13.80
N TYR A 108 -27.65 -2.28 -12.85
CA TYR A 108 -28.47 -3.40 -12.35
C TYR A 108 -29.32 -4.08 -13.42
N GLU A 109 -29.66 -3.37 -14.51
CA GLU A 109 -30.45 -3.90 -15.62
C GLU A 109 -29.67 -4.92 -16.46
N ASN A 110 -28.36 -4.76 -16.57
CA ASN A 110 -27.50 -5.67 -17.33
C ASN A 110 -26.77 -6.70 -16.46
N LEU A 111 -27.04 -6.75 -15.15
CA LEU A 111 -26.54 -7.75 -14.22
C LEU A 111 -27.49 -8.95 -14.15
N ILE A 112 -27.03 -10.11 -14.62
CA ILE A 112 -27.81 -11.37 -14.47
C ILE A 112 -27.06 -12.26 -13.45
N MET A 113 -27.78 -12.63 -12.39
CA MET A 113 -27.27 -13.59 -11.42
C MET A 113 -27.16 -14.98 -12.04
N ILE A 114 -26.05 -15.66 -11.83
CA ILE A 114 -25.79 -17.04 -12.20
C ILE A 114 -25.47 -17.88 -10.97
N ASP A 115 -25.69 -19.17 -11.03
CA ASP A 115 -25.32 -20.06 -9.92
C ASP A 115 -23.81 -20.32 -9.88
N GLU A 116 -23.30 -20.65 -8.68
CA GLU A 116 -21.88 -20.92 -8.44
C GLU A 116 -21.35 -22.03 -9.35
N LYS A 117 -22.09 -23.10 -9.55
CA LYS A 117 -21.66 -24.23 -10.39
C LYS A 117 -21.45 -23.78 -11.84
N THR A 118 -22.33 -22.94 -12.36
CA THR A 118 -22.23 -22.34 -13.70
C THR A 118 -20.95 -21.49 -13.78
N TYR A 119 -20.71 -20.63 -12.78
CA TYR A 119 -19.51 -19.80 -12.71
C TYR A 119 -18.23 -20.64 -12.66
N LEU A 120 -18.18 -21.66 -11.81
CA LEU A 120 -17.01 -22.53 -11.69
C LEU A 120 -16.73 -23.34 -12.98
N ASN A 121 -17.79 -23.72 -13.70
CA ASN A 121 -17.63 -24.40 -14.98
C ASN A 121 -17.03 -23.49 -16.07
N LEU A 122 -17.24 -22.16 -15.99
CA LEU A 122 -16.61 -21.21 -16.90
C LEU A 122 -15.07 -21.22 -16.77
N GLN A 123 -14.53 -21.49 -15.58
CA GLN A 123 -13.08 -21.58 -15.35
C GLN A 123 -12.41 -22.76 -16.12
N ASN A 124 -13.21 -23.70 -16.63
CA ASN A 124 -12.73 -24.76 -17.53
C ASN A 124 -12.54 -24.30 -18.98
N LYS A 125 -12.91 -23.05 -19.30
CA LYS A 125 -12.66 -22.40 -20.57
C LYS A 125 -11.45 -21.48 -20.48
N LYS A 126 -10.92 -21.05 -21.63
CA LYS A 126 -9.86 -20.02 -21.66
C LYS A 126 -10.40 -18.71 -21.08
N SER A 127 -9.70 -18.17 -20.10
CA SER A 127 -10.17 -16.96 -19.43
C SER A 127 -9.11 -16.36 -18.51
N LEU A 128 -9.35 -15.13 -18.07
CA LEU A 128 -8.59 -14.43 -17.03
C LEU A 128 -9.50 -14.19 -15.82
N VAL A 129 -8.98 -14.38 -14.62
CA VAL A 129 -9.70 -14.04 -13.39
C VAL A 129 -8.80 -13.18 -12.50
N PHE A 130 -9.21 -11.94 -12.30
CA PHE A 130 -8.57 -11.01 -11.36
C PHE A 130 -9.22 -11.20 -9.99
N LYS A 131 -8.48 -11.71 -9.00
CA LYS A 131 -8.99 -11.91 -7.63
C LYS A 131 -8.37 -10.90 -6.69
N PHE A 132 -9.21 -10.20 -5.93
CA PHE A 132 -8.78 -9.24 -4.91
C PHE A 132 -8.60 -9.94 -3.56
N SER A 133 -7.70 -9.43 -2.71
CA SER A 133 -7.52 -9.95 -1.34
C SER A 133 -8.75 -9.71 -0.48
N SER A 134 -9.37 -8.56 -0.66
CA SER A 134 -10.59 -8.13 0.03
C SER A 134 -11.57 -7.53 -0.98
N PRO A 135 -12.87 -7.60 -0.73
CA PRO A 135 -13.87 -7.04 -1.62
C PRO A 135 -13.67 -5.52 -1.81
N ILE A 136 -13.63 -5.06 -3.05
CA ILE A 136 -13.46 -3.65 -3.40
C ILE A 136 -14.73 -3.10 -4.01
N SER A 137 -15.18 -1.92 -3.57
CA SER A 137 -16.33 -1.25 -4.18
C SER A 137 -16.08 -0.94 -5.66
N ALA A 138 -17.08 -1.21 -6.51
CA ALA A 138 -17.03 -0.86 -7.92
C ALA A 138 -16.76 0.63 -8.15
N SER A 139 -17.35 1.51 -7.34
CA SER A 139 -17.12 2.96 -7.44
C SER A 139 -15.66 3.34 -7.13
N ILE A 140 -15.00 2.65 -6.19
CA ILE A 140 -13.58 2.87 -5.92
C ILE A 140 -12.75 2.46 -7.13
N LEU A 141 -12.98 1.27 -7.71
CA LEU A 141 -12.24 0.80 -8.88
C LEU A 141 -12.41 1.78 -10.06
N ILE A 142 -13.63 2.23 -10.35
CA ILE A 142 -13.90 3.18 -11.43
C ILE A 142 -13.12 4.49 -11.22
N ASN A 143 -13.20 5.07 -10.02
CA ASN A 143 -12.64 6.39 -9.77
C ASN A 143 -11.11 6.42 -9.60
N LEU A 144 -10.50 5.30 -9.20
CA LEU A 144 -9.08 5.23 -8.90
C LEU A 144 -8.22 4.62 -10.01
N ILE A 145 -8.81 3.76 -10.85
CA ILE A 145 -8.11 3.13 -11.96
C ILE A 145 -8.64 3.57 -13.33
N GLY A 146 -9.81 4.25 -13.39
CA GLY A 146 -10.39 4.80 -14.59
C GLY A 146 -9.88 6.19 -14.93
N GLU A 147 -9.88 6.53 -16.19
CA GLU A 147 -9.53 7.87 -16.69
C GLU A 147 -10.62 8.91 -16.41
N ASN A 148 -11.87 8.45 -16.32
CA ASN A 148 -13.05 9.29 -16.13
C ASN A 148 -13.61 9.11 -14.72
N LYS A 149 -13.65 10.20 -13.94
CA LYS A 149 -14.27 10.20 -12.61
C LYS A 149 -15.79 10.19 -12.74
N LYS A 150 -16.40 9.03 -12.69
CA LYS A 150 -17.86 8.86 -12.74
C LYS A 150 -18.34 8.06 -11.54
N ASP A 151 -19.55 8.36 -11.10
CA ASP A 151 -20.20 7.52 -10.10
C ASP A 151 -20.62 6.18 -10.72
N SER A 152 -20.43 5.12 -9.96
CA SER A 152 -20.87 3.78 -10.37
C SER A 152 -22.39 3.68 -10.28
N ASN A 153 -23.02 3.15 -11.33
CA ASN A 153 -24.45 2.79 -11.32
C ASN A 153 -24.74 1.52 -10.50
N ILE A 154 -23.68 0.82 -10.06
CA ILE A 154 -23.78 -0.39 -9.24
C ILE A 154 -23.06 -0.22 -7.91
N ASN A 155 -23.76 -0.56 -6.82
CA ASN A 155 -23.16 -0.58 -5.48
C ASN A 155 -22.78 -2.01 -5.10
N LEU A 156 -21.72 -2.54 -5.72
CA LEU A 156 -21.23 -3.89 -5.49
C LEU A 156 -19.83 -3.86 -4.90
N SER A 157 -19.58 -4.78 -3.96
CA SER A 157 -18.25 -5.09 -3.45
C SER A 157 -17.70 -6.30 -4.19
N ILE A 158 -16.74 -6.05 -5.08
CA ILE A 158 -16.21 -7.01 -6.05
C ILE A 158 -15.07 -7.82 -5.42
N ASN A 159 -15.22 -9.14 -5.42
CA ASN A 159 -14.19 -10.09 -4.98
C ASN A 159 -13.31 -10.53 -6.14
N SER A 160 -13.92 -10.74 -7.32
CA SER A 160 -13.18 -11.09 -8.53
C SER A 160 -13.90 -10.65 -9.79
N ILE A 161 -13.11 -10.45 -10.85
CA ILE A 161 -13.56 -10.12 -12.20
C ILE A 161 -13.06 -11.23 -13.12
N TYR A 162 -13.98 -11.91 -13.76
CA TYR A 162 -13.71 -12.97 -14.72
C TYR A 162 -13.97 -12.47 -16.14
N ILE A 163 -13.07 -12.74 -17.06
CA ILE A 163 -13.16 -12.37 -18.48
C ILE A 163 -12.89 -13.61 -19.31
N SER A 164 -13.90 -14.02 -20.11
CA SER A 164 -13.81 -15.17 -21.01
C SER A 164 -13.04 -14.85 -22.29
N ASP A 165 -12.64 -15.87 -23.04
CA ASP A 165 -12.06 -15.73 -24.38
C ASP A 165 -13.03 -15.12 -25.42
N ASP A 166 -14.33 -15.23 -25.18
CA ASP A 166 -15.38 -14.53 -25.94
C ASP A 166 -15.55 -13.06 -25.50
N ASN A 167 -14.70 -12.57 -24.60
CA ASN A 167 -14.74 -11.24 -23.98
C ASN A 167 -16.00 -10.95 -23.15
N ASP A 168 -16.77 -11.96 -22.76
CA ASP A 168 -17.85 -11.82 -21.79
C ASP A 168 -17.26 -11.59 -20.40
N VAL A 169 -17.92 -10.72 -19.62
CA VAL A 169 -17.46 -10.33 -18.27
C VAL A 169 -18.40 -10.88 -17.20
N TYR A 170 -17.82 -11.41 -16.14
CA TYR A 170 -18.53 -11.88 -14.98
C TYR A 170 -17.92 -11.29 -13.72
N LEU A 171 -18.75 -11.03 -12.72
CA LEU A 171 -18.33 -10.51 -11.41
C LEU A 171 -18.68 -11.52 -10.32
N CYS A 172 -17.75 -11.72 -9.38
CA CYS A 172 -18.07 -12.29 -8.08
C CYS A 172 -18.15 -11.14 -7.08
N ALA A 173 -19.28 -10.94 -6.45
CA ALA A 173 -19.51 -9.87 -5.51
C ALA A 173 -20.37 -10.37 -4.35
N SER A 174 -19.91 -10.18 -3.11
CA SER A 174 -20.64 -10.56 -1.88
C SER A 174 -21.16 -12.00 -1.92
N ASN A 175 -20.34 -12.94 -2.40
CA ASN A 175 -20.64 -14.37 -2.60
C ASN A 175 -21.71 -14.69 -3.64
N ASN A 176 -22.10 -13.72 -4.46
CA ASN A 176 -22.97 -13.93 -5.61
C ASN A 176 -22.19 -13.79 -6.91
N PHE A 177 -22.65 -14.45 -7.94
CA PHE A 177 -22.02 -14.45 -9.26
C PHE A 177 -22.94 -13.80 -10.27
N TYR A 178 -22.41 -12.88 -11.06
CA TYR A 178 -23.16 -12.09 -12.02
C TYR A 178 -22.50 -12.16 -13.40
N LYS A 179 -23.30 -12.27 -14.45
CA LYS A 179 -22.87 -11.99 -15.82
C LYS A 179 -23.28 -10.57 -16.20
N LEU A 180 -22.37 -9.82 -16.82
CA LEU A 180 -22.67 -8.51 -17.42
C LEU A 180 -23.15 -8.71 -18.87
N LEU A 181 -24.44 -8.44 -19.13
CA LEU A 181 -25.00 -8.57 -20.45
C LEU A 181 -24.69 -7.37 -21.34
N GLY A 182 -24.31 -7.66 -22.59
CA GLY A 182 -24.05 -6.63 -23.59
C GLY A 182 -22.74 -5.85 -23.40
N LEU A 183 -22.01 -6.10 -22.31
CA LEU A 183 -20.70 -5.50 -22.06
C LEU A 183 -19.61 -6.51 -22.38
N LYS A 184 -18.70 -6.13 -23.27
CA LYS A 184 -17.56 -6.95 -23.68
C LYS A 184 -16.27 -6.15 -23.56
N THR A 185 -15.18 -6.85 -23.26
CA THR A 185 -13.84 -6.26 -23.29
C THR A 185 -13.25 -6.28 -24.69
N ASN A 186 -12.25 -5.43 -24.91
CA ASN A 186 -11.37 -5.52 -26.09
C ASN A 186 -10.02 -6.17 -25.77
N LEU A 187 -9.94 -6.90 -24.65
CA LEU A 187 -8.70 -7.45 -24.13
C LEU A 187 -8.10 -8.51 -25.02
N LYS A 188 -6.84 -8.32 -25.38
CA LYS A 188 -6.06 -9.30 -26.15
C LYS A 188 -5.38 -10.29 -25.19
N MET A 189 -6.11 -11.33 -24.77
CA MET A 189 -5.64 -12.29 -23.78
C MET A 189 -4.58 -13.27 -24.30
N ASN A 190 -4.46 -13.46 -25.62
CA ASN A 190 -3.63 -14.51 -26.22
C ASN A 190 -2.17 -14.47 -25.72
N ARG A 191 -1.54 -13.29 -25.69
CA ARG A 191 -0.17 -13.16 -25.21
C ARG A 191 0.02 -13.65 -23.78
N LEU A 192 -0.94 -13.40 -22.91
CA LEU A 192 -0.89 -13.82 -21.51
C LEU A 192 -1.15 -15.31 -21.38
N ILE A 193 -2.14 -15.83 -22.12
CA ILE A 193 -2.48 -17.25 -22.16
C ILE A 193 -1.27 -18.06 -22.66
N ASP A 194 -0.62 -17.64 -23.73
CA ASP A 194 0.54 -18.34 -24.30
C ASP A 194 1.74 -18.37 -23.35
N ASN A 195 1.91 -17.34 -22.52
CA ASN A 195 3.03 -17.24 -21.57
C ASN A 195 2.69 -17.73 -20.16
N ALA A 196 1.45 -18.09 -19.86
CA ALA A 196 1.00 -18.42 -18.51
C ALA A 196 1.82 -19.54 -17.85
N LYS A 197 2.21 -20.57 -18.62
CA LYS A 197 3.02 -21.71 -18.13
C LYS A 197 4.43 -21.28 -17.65
N ASN A 198 4.98 -20.23 -18.24
CA ASN A 198 6.31 -19.70 -17.90
C ASN A 198 6.25 -18.69 -16.74
N LEU A 199 5.17 -17.93 -16.67
CA LEU A 199 5.02 -16.81 -15.73
C LEU A 199 4.34 -17.24 -14.42
N GLY A 200 3.50 -18.28 -14.47
CA GLY A 200 2.65 -18.66 -13.37
C GLY A 200 3.05 -19.99 -12.69
N THR A 201 2.45 -20.23 -11.55
CA THR A 201 2.47 -21.52 -10.88
C THR A 201 1.18 -22.26 -11.22
N ARG A 202 1.27 -23.56 -11.50
CA ARG A 202 0.10 -24.39 -11.79
C ARG A 202 -0.72 -24.63 -10.52
N TYR A 203 -2.04 -24.50 -10.67
CA TYR A 203 -3.03 -24.75 -9.63
C TYR A 203 -4.12 -25.66 -10.18
N ILE A 204 -4.81 -26.37 -9.30
CA ILE A 204 -6.02 -27.13 -9.60
C ILE A 204 -7.19 -26.55 -8.80
N ASN A 205 -8.40 -26.72 -9.28
CA ASN A 205 -9.57 -26.27 -8.53
C ASN A 205 -9.92 -27.25 -7.39
N PHE A 206 -10.65 -26.75 -6.41
CA PHE A 206 -10.99 -27.51 -5.20
C PHE A 206 -11.82 -28.76 -5.50
N PHE A 207 -12.69 -28.66 -6.51
CA PHE A 207 -13.51 -29.80 -6.96
C PHE A 207 -12.66 -30.95 -7.50
N GLU A 208 -11.64 -30.67 -8.27
CA GLU A 208 -10.76 -31.72 -8.83
C GLU A 208 -10.00 -32.49 -7.76
N ARG A 209 -9.63 -31.78 -6.68
CA ARG A 209 -8.85 -32.40 -5.60
C ARG A 209 -9.71 -33.14 -4.59
N TYR A 210 -10.87 -32.56 -4.22
CA TYR A 210 -11.69 -33.04 -3.10
C TYR A 210 -13.14 -33.36 -3.45
N GLY A 211 -13.58 -33.13 -4.69
CA GLY A 211 -14.95 -33.37 -5.12
C GLY A 211 -15.97 -32.33 -4.61
N ILE A 212 -15.50 -31.21 -4.03
CA ILE A 212 -16.33 -30.18 -3.43
C ILE A 212 -16.31 -28.93 -4.33
N TYR A 213 -17.49 -28.44 -4.73
CA TYR A 213 -17.63 -27.22 -5.54
C TYR A 213 -17.32 -25.97 -4.70
N LYS A 214 -16.19 -25.30 -5.00
CA LYS A 214 -15.77 -24.03 -4.38
C LYS A 214 -14.90 -23.23 -5.34
N ASP A 215 -15.04 -21.89 -5.30
CA ASP A 215 -14.15 -20.98 -6.03
C ASP A 215 -12.78 -20.82 -5.31
N THR A 216 -12.12 -21.95 -5.11
CA THR A 216 -10.84 -22.05 -4.41
C THR A 216 -9.86 -22.84 -5.26
N LEU A 217 -8.65 -22.32 -5.41
CA LEU A 217 -7.56 -22.93 -6.14
C LEU A 217 -6.47 -23.43 -5.19
N ILE A 218 -5.93 -24.61 -5.49
CA ILE A 218 -4.89 -25.27 -4.71
C ILE A 218 -3.65 -25.43 -5.58
N PRO A 219 -2.43 -25.19 -5.05
CA PRO A 219 -1.21 -25.48 -5.79
C PRO A 219 -1.14 -26.94 -6.24
N ASP A 220 -0.89 -27.15 -7.53
CA ASP A 220 -0.71 -28.49 -8.11
C ASP A 220 0.77 -28.88 -8.14
N SER A 221 1.42 -28.76 -6.98
CA SER A 221 2.85 -29.09 -6.84
C SER A 221 3.19 -29.36 -5.39
N ASP A 222 4.07 -30.34 -5.17
CA ASP A 222 4.64 -30.59 -3.85
C ASP A 222 5.63 -29.51 -3.40
N PHE A 223 5.97 -28.57 -4.28
CA PHE A 223 6.93 -27.50 -4.00
C PHE A 223 6.46 -26.18 -4.59
N ILE A 224 6.62 -25.12 -3.83
CA ILE A 224 6.44 -23.73 -4.28
C ILE A 224 7.79 -23.04 -4.33
N LYS A 225 8.03 -22.33 -5.44
CA LYS A 225 9.16 -21.41 -5.55
C LYS A 225 8.86 -20.14 -4.79
N THR A 226 9.79 -19.67 -3.99
CA THR A 226 9.67 -18.46 -3.19
C THR A 226 11.02 -17.83 -2.94
N GLN A 227 11.03 -16.65 -2.38
CA GLN A 227 12.24 -15.94 -1.97
C GLN A 227 12.39 -16.01 -0.46
N LYS A 228 13.62 -16.02 0.00
CA LYS A 228 13.95 -15.88 1.41
C LYS A 228 13.88 -14.38 1.74
N ILE A 229 12.95 -14.00 2.56
CA ILE A 229 12.70 -12.60 2.89
C ILE A 229 12.93 -12.40 4.37
N TYR A 230 13.70 -11.37 4.69
CA TYR A 230 13.95 -10.92 6.05
C TYR A 230 13.42 -9.52 6.23
N TYR A 231 12.87 -9.25 7.40
CA TYR A 231 12.51 -7.93 7.84
C TYR A 231 13.21 -7.60 9.15
N ASN A 232 13.79 -6.41 9.22
CA ASN A 232 14.26 -5.84 10.46
C ASN A 232 13.09 -5.15 11.14
N ILE A 233 12.78 -5.58 12.36
CA ILE A 233 11.75 -4.99 13.18
C ILE A 233 12.37 -3.93 14.07
N ALA A 234 11.67 -2.89 14.23
CA ALA A 234 11.65 -1.77 15.15
C ALA A 234 12.93 -1.37 15.90
N THR A 235 13.47 -2.23 16.75
CA THR A 235 14.58 -1.84 17.65
C THR A 235 15.82 -1.41 16.91
N ASP A 236 16.14 -2.09 15.80
CA ASP A 236 17.30 -1.82 14.96
C ASP A 236 16.98 -0.86 13.79
N ALA A 237 15.71 -0.73 13.44
CA ALA A 237 15.26 0.08 12.31
C ALA A 237 14.88 1.52 12.69
N LEU A 238 14.47 1.78 13.95
CA LEU A 238 14.06 3.08 14.45
C LEU A 238 15.16 3.74 15.32
N THR A 239 16.33 4.03 14.71
CA THR A 239 17.38 4.82 15.36
C THR A 239 16.90 6.24 15.68
N ASP A 240 17.61 6.96 16.55
CA ASP A 240 17.26 8.36 16.89
C ASP A 240 17.21 9.24 15.65
N ASP A 241 18.15 9.09 14.70
CA ASP A 241 18.16 9.86 13.45
C ASP A 241 16.94 9.56 12.59
N ILE A 242 16.52 8.31 12.51
CA ILE A 242 15.31 7.93 11.75
C ILE A 242 14.06 8.47 12.43
N ARG A 243 13.96 8.39 13.77
CA ARG A 243 12.84 8.98 14.50
C ARG A 243 12.74 10.48 14.31
N ASN A 244 13.87 11.20 14.39
CA ASN A 244 13.93 12.64 14.17
C ASN A 244 13.48 13.01 12.75
N ASN A 245 13.98 12.31 11.73
CA ASN A 245 13.57 12.53 10.34
C ASN A 245 12.09 12.25 10.10
N LEU A 246 11.55 11.19 10.68
CA LEU A 246 10.13 10.89 10.61
C LEU A 246 9.31 11.95 11.36
N ALA A 247 9.74 12.40 12.54
CA ALA A 247 9.05 13.44 13.30
C ALA A 247 8.93 14.74 12.48
N VAL A 248 10.02 15.21 11.86
CA VAL A 248 10.03 16.37 10.96
C VAL A 248 9.03 16.19 9.80
N ARG A 249 9.03 15.00 9.19
CA ARG A 249 8.16 14.68 8.05
C ARG A 249 6.68 14.65 8.42
N TYR A 250 6.33 13.97 9.53
CA TYR A 250 4.93 13.82 9.98
C TYR A 250 4.37 15.13 10.55
N LEU A 251 5.17 15.87 11.31
CA LEU A 251 4.76 17.13 11.94
C LEU A 251 4.90 18.34 11.00
N GLN A 252 5.62 18.17 9.88
CA GLN A 252 5.84 19.19 8.84
C GLN A 252 6.46 20.48 9.39
N THR A 253 7.44 20.33 10.27
CA THR A 253 8.18 21.44 10.88
C THR A 253 9.61 21.02 11.20
N ASP A 254 10.51 21.99 11.41
CA ASP A 254 11.89 21.71 11.76
C ASP A 254 12.02 21.15 13.18
N LEU A 255 13.06 20.33 13.41
CA LEU A 255 13.27 19.64 14.67
C LEU A 255 13.39 20.60 15.86
N ASP A 256 13.91 21.81 15.65
CA ASP A 256 14.09 22.85 16.67
C ASP A 256 12.76 23.33 17.29
N TYR A 257 11.65 23.19 16.59
CA TYR A 257 10.31 23.55 17.08
C TYR A 257 9.56 22.36 17.70
N ILE A 258 10.11 21.16 17.61
CA ILE A 258 9.48 19.93 18.09
C ILE A 258 9.89 19.67 19.54
N LYS A 259 8.90 19.45 20.40
CA LYS A 259 9.14 19.00 21.77
C LYS A 259 9.27 17.47 21.80
N GLU A 260 10.44 16.98 22.17
CA GLU A 260 10.72 15.56 22.39
C GLU A 260 10.42 15.16 23.84
N ILE A 261 9.75 14.02 24.05
CA ILE A 261 9.48 13.40 25.36
C ILE A 261 9.93 11.94 25.28
N LYS A 262 11.02 11.61 26.01
CA LYS A 262 11.53 10.24 26.10
C LYS A 262 10.97 9.54 27.34
N GLN A 263 10.37 8.38 27.14
CA GLN A 263 9.95 7.45 28.20
C GLN A 263 10.63 6.09 27.99
N SER A 264 10.55 5.20 28.95
CA SER A 264 11.20 3.87 28.87
C SER A 264 10.79 3.06 27.65
N GLU A 265 9.52 3.11 27.24
CA GLU A 265 8.95 2.28 26.18
C GLU A 265 8.54 3.06 24.92
N LYS A 266 8.56 4.40 24.99
CA LYS A 266 7.99 5.27 23.96
C LYS A 266 8.74 6.59 23.90
N THR A 267 9.08 7.04 22.68
CA THR A 267 9.53 8.41 22.41
C THR A 267 8.43 9.14 21.67
N SER A 268 8.04 10.31 22.14
CA SER A 268 6.99 11.13 21.53
C SER A 268 7.54 12.49 21.12
N TYR A 269 7.10 12.97 19.97
CA TYR A 269 7.42 14.27 19.42
C TYR A 269 6.11 15.06 19.25
N ILE A 270 6.08 16.29 19.71
CA ILE A 270 4.88 17.11 19.76
C ILE A 270 5.17 18.46 19.11
N TYR A 271 4.28 18.87 18.23
CA TYR A 271 4.25 20.21 17.64
C TYR A 271 2.80 20.68 17.52
N GLU A 272 2.46 21.77 18.20
CA GLU A 272 1.08 22.30 18.27
C GLU A 272 0.06 21.21 18.66
N ASN A 273 -0.93 20.98 17.80
CA ASN A 273 -1.99 19.98 18.00
C ASN A 273 -1.64 18.60 17.39
N LYS A 274 -0.42 18.42 16.91
CA LYS A 274 0.04 17.18 16.29
C LYS A 274 1.06 16.48 17.16
N TYR A 275 0.97 15.16 17.22
CA TYR A 275 2.01 14.38 17.85
C TYR A 275 2.30 13.10 17.05
N ILE A 276 3.56 12.66 17.11
CA ILE A 276 3.98 11.35 16.64
C ILE A 276 4.75 10.64 17.74
N SER A 277 4.58 9.36 17.83
CA SER A 277 5.26 8.54 18.82
C SER A 277 5.76 7.23 18.25
N PHE A 278 6.88 6.79 18.80
CA PHE A 278 7.61 5.59 18.40
C PHE A 278 7.72 4.66 19.60
N ASN A 279 7.10 3.49 19.54
CA ASN A 279 7.19 2.47 20.57
C ASN A 279 8.37 1.53 20.31
N LYS A 280 8.95 0.94 21.35
CA LYS A 280 10.01 -0.07 21.22
C LYS A 280 9.59 -1.29 20.37
N ASN A 281 8.29 -1.58 20.32
CA ASN A 281 7.74 -2.68 19.52
C ASN A 281 7.58 -2.34 18.02
N GLY A 282 8.11 -1.21 17.56
CA GLY A 282 8.03 -0.78 16.17
C GLY A 282 6.72 -0.16 15.75
N ILE A 283 5.88 0.19 16.68
CA ILE A 283 4.64 0.89 16.38
C ILE A 283 4.94 2.39 16.29
N VAL A 284 4.57 2.98 15.17
CA VAL A 284 4.55 4.43 14.95
C VAL A 284 3.10 4.88 14.99
N GLU A 285 2.80 5.87 15.82
CA GLU A 285 1.45 6.43 15.95
C GLU A 285 1.52 7.94 15.77
N TYR A 286 0.67 8.44 14.88
CA TYR A 286 0.45 9.87 14.66
C TYR A 286 -0.98 10.25 15.01
N SER A 287 -1.18 11.42 15.58
CA SER A 287 -2.50 12.02 15.76
C SER A 287 -2.45 13.52 15.53
N ASN A 288 -3.54 14.03 14.95
CA ASN A 288 -3.79 15.44 14.75
C ASN A 288 -5.06 15.82 15.52
N GLU A 289 -4.90 16.67 16.56
CA GLU A 289 -5.99 17.14 17.41
C GLU A 289 -6.58 18.49 16.94
N GLU A 290 -6.23 18.96 15.74
CA GLU A 290 -6.88 20.13 15.12
C GLU A 290 -8.40 19.89 15.02
N GLU A 291 -9.17 20.96 15.26
CA GLU A 291 -10.61 20.91 15.10
C GLU A 291 -11.00 20.84 13.62
N PHE A 292 -11.92 19.97 13.30
CA PHE A 292 -12.49 19.80 11.97
C PHE A 292 -13.98 19.48 12.07
N ASN A 293 -14.72 19.79 11.01
CA ASN A 293 -16.14 19.49 10.91
C ASN A 293 -16.45 18.94 9.50
N VAL A 294 -16.82 17.68 9.44
CA VAL A 294 -17.14 16.98 8.18
C VAL A 294 -18.53 16.38 8.30
N THR A 295 -19.49 16.97 7.62
CA THR A 295 -20.91 16.60 7.68
C THR A 295 -21.27 15.43 6.77
N ASP A 296 -20.50 15.22 5.69
CA ASP A 296 -20.77 14.19 4.68
C ASP A 296 -19.56 13.26 4.49
N ARG A 297 -19.83 11.97 4.38
CA ARG A 297 -18.80 10.98 4.03
C ARG A 297 -18.48 11.02 2.56
N ASN A 298 -17.25 11.30 2.21
CA ASN A 298 -16.73 11.15 0.85
C ASN A 298 -15.60 10.12 0.84
N LEU A 299 -15.92 8.89 0.38
CA LEU A 299 -14.97 7.79 0.38
C LEU A 299 -13.80 8.05 -0.57
N TYR A 300 -14.07 8.60 -1.75
CA TYR A 300 -13.03 8.90 -2.72
C TYR A 300 -12.02 9.94 -2.18
N THR A 301 -12.49 11.09 -1.70
CA THR A 301 -11.62 12.11 -1.11
C THR A 301 -10.81 11.54 0.06
N SER A 302 -11.45 10.79 0.95
CA SER A 302 -10.79 10.19 2.11
C SER A 302 -9.71 9.17 1.72
N ILE A 303 -9.93 8.37 0.67
CA ILE A 303 -8.91 7.43 0.15
C ILE A 303 -7.73 8.19 -0.46
N ILE A 304 -7.97 9.20 -1.28
CA ILE A 304 -6.88 10.02 -1.86
C ILE A 304 -6.06 10.66 -0.75
N THR A 305 -6.72 11.25 0.26
CA THR A 305 -6.03 11.82 1.43
C THR A 305 -5.19 10.77 2.17
N ALA A 306 -5.71 9.55 2.35
CA ALA A 306 -4.98 8.46 2.97
C ALA A 306 -3.74 8.07 2.15
N LEU A 307 -3.86 7.94 0.83
CA LEU A 307 -2.76 7.58 -0.06
C LEU A 307 -1.67 8.66 -0.13
N GLU A 308 -2.06 9.93 -0.20
CA GLU A 308 -1.14 11.06 -0.14
C GLU A 308 -0.39 11.10 1.19
N PHE A 309 -1.09 10.86 2.30
CA PHE A 309 -0.47 10.81 3.63
C PHE A 309 0.53 9.65 3.73
N LEU A 310 0.17 8.45 3.28
CA LEU A 310 1.05 7.28 3.24
C LEU A 310 2.30 7.55 2.40
N SER A 311 2.11 8.06 1.20
CA SER A 311 3.21 8.36 0.28
C SER A 311 4.21 9.35 0.87
N ARG A 312 3.70 10.44 1.41
CA ARG A 312 4.54 11.51 1.96
C ARG A 312 5.29 11.06 3.21
N ASN A 313 4.65 10.29 4.08
CA ASN A 313 5.15 10.04 5.43
C ASN A 313 5.85 8.68 5.59
N SER A 314 5.24 7.59 5.15
CA SER A 314 5.82 6.25 5.31
C SER A 314 6.79 5.88 4.19
N GLY A 315 6.63 6.47 3.01
CA GLY A 315 7.37 6.05 1.81
C GLY A 315 6.99 4.65 1.30
N MET A 316 6.00 4.00 1.94
CA MET A 316 5.54 2.65 1.61
C MET A 316 4.38 2.75 0.61
N THR A 317 4.64 2.54 -0.68
CA THR A 317 3.60 2.60 -1.70
C THR A 317 3.51 1.34 -2.55
N SER A 318 4.62 0.70 -2.85
CA SER A 318 4.66 -0.37 -3.85
C SER A 318 4.11 -1.73 -3.38
N ASN A 319 4.03 -1.96 -2.06
CA ASN A 319 3.64 -3.25 -1.49
C ASN A 319 2.40 -3.15 -0.58
N VAL A 320 1.84 -1.96 -0.45
CA VAL A 320 0.64 -1.71 0.36
C VAL A 320 -0.62 -2.02 -0.44
N TYR A 321 -1.61 -2.62 0.19
CA TYR A 321 -2.94 -2.76 -0.37
C TYR A 321 -4.02 -2.43 0.66
N LEU A 322 -5.15 -1.91 0.19
CA LEU A 322 -6.31 -1.69 1.03
C LEU A 322 -6.96 -3.04 1.38
N ASP A 323 -7.05 -3.33 2.66
CA ASP A 323 -7.67 -4.54 3.18
C ASP A 323 -9.14 -4.35 3.50
N SER A 324 -9.46 -3.31 4.26
CA SER A 324 -10.86 -3.01 4.58
C SER A 324 -11.07 -1.53 4.89
N THR A 325 -12.33 -1.13 4.84
CA THR A 325 -12.76 0.25 5.10
C THR A 325 -14.05 0.22 5.94
N ASN A 326 -14.03 0.92 7.06
CA ASN A 326 -15.19 1.03 7.94
C ASN A 326 -15.61 2.49 8.10
N PRO A 327 -16.91 2.81 8.02
CA PRO A 327 -17.40 4.14 8.35
C PRO A 327 -17.20 4.41 9.85
N ILE A 328 -16.73 5.61 10.17
CA ILE A 328 -16.54 6.07 11.56
C ILE A 328 -17.19 7.42 11.79
N GLU A 329 -17.35 7.76 13.07
CA GLU A 329 -17.78 9.08 13.54
C GLU A 329 -16.91 9.52 14.71
N TYR A 330 -16.52 10.79 14.70
CA TYR A 330 -15.76 11.41 15.79
C TYR A 330 -16.28 12.82 16.05
N LYS A 331 -16.81 13.08 17.26
CA LYS A 331 -17.37 14.38 17.68
C LYS A 331 -18.37 14.98 16.66
N GLY A 332 -19.21 14.13 16.06
CA GLY A 332 -20.20 14.54 15.04
C GLY A 332 -19.65 14.65 13.61
N SER A 333 -18.36 14.58 13.41
CA SER A 333 -17.75 14.51 12.07
C SER A 333 -17.76 13.08 11.52
N LEU A 334 -18.09 12.95 10.24
CA LEU A 334 -18.24 11.66 9.56
C LEU A 334 -17.00 11.34 8.71
N GLY A 335 -16.46 10.13 8.84
CA GLY A 335 -15.25 9.71 8.14
C GLY A 335 -15.15 8.22 7.91
N TYR A 336 -13.96 7.77 7.57
CA TYR A 336 -13.63 6.37 7.34
C TYR A 336 -12.36 5.96 8.09
N LYS A 337 -12.39 4.74 8.61
CA LYS A 337 -11.21 4.03 9.09
C LYS A 337 -10.75 3.10 7.97
N PHE A 338 -9.52 3.28 7.54
CA PHE A 338 -8.86 2.45 6.54
C PHE A 338 -7.88 1.50 7.21
N PHE A 339 -7.87 0.26 6.76
CA PHE A 339 -6.90 -0.75 7.12
C PHE A 339 -6.11 -1.14 5.87
N PHE A 340 -4.79 -0.97 5.96
CA PHE A 340 -3.91 -1.39 4.88
C PHE A 340 -2.99 -2.51 5.36
N ASN A 341 -2.72 -3.43 4.46
CA ASN A 341 -1.79 -4.51 4.69
C ASN A 341 -0.68 -4.52 3.62
N LEU A 342 0.31 -5.37 3.81
CA LEU A 342 1.47 -5.47 2.94
C LEU A 342 1.40 -6.74 2.11
N ARG A 343 1.96 -6.67 0.89
CA ARG A 343 2.24 -7.83 0.04
C ARG A 343 3.72 -7.95 -0.21
N GLU A 344 4.22 -9.16 -0.23
CA GLU A 344 5.57 -9.45 -0.60
C GLU A 344 5.59 -10.52 -1.68
N SER A 345 6.21 -10.22 -2.82
CA SER A 345 6.21 -11.10 -3.99
C SER A 345 4.80 -11.61 -4.35
N GLY A 346 3.81 -10.71 -4.31
CA GLY A 346 2.40 -10.98 -4.63
C GLY A 346 1.65 -11.86 -3.61
N LYS A 347 2.22 -12.11 -2.42
CA LYS A 347 1.54 -12.81 -1.32
C LYS A 347 1.31 -11.84 -0.17
N ASN A 348 0.15 -11.94 0.46
CA ASN A 348 -0.15 -11.11 1.62
C ASN A 348 0.82 -11.41 2.76
N LEU A 349 1.22 -10.37 3.47
CA LEU A 349 2.00 -10.47 4.69
C LEU A 349 1.05 -10.40 5.89
N VAL A 350 1.17 -11.32 6.81
CA VAL A 350 0.34 -11.43 8.01
C VAL A 350 1.20 -11.18 9.24
N LEU A 351 0.76 -10.28 10.10
CA LEU A 351 1.38 -10.05 11.40
C LEU A 351 1.01 -11.18 12.36
N ASN A 352 1.98 -11.76 13.05
CA ASN A 352 1.71 -12.64 14.17
C ASN A 352 1.48 -11.82 15.46
N SER A 353 0.42 -11.04 15.47
CA SER A 353 0.01 -10.21 16.61
C SER A 353 -1.50 -10.24 16.76
N LYS A 354 -2.04 -9.59 17.80
CA LYS A 354 -3.49 -9.40 17.96
C LYS A 354 -4.07 -8.42 16.95
N ASP A 355 -3.24 -7.55 16.39
CA ASP A 355 -3.65 -6.56 15.40
C ASP A 355 -3.75 -7.20 14.03
N ASN A 356 -4.79 -6.82 13.29
CA ASN A 356 -5.12 -7.46 12.01
C ASN A 356 -4.46 -6.73 10.81
N SER A 357 -3.97 -5.51 11.00
CA SER A 357 -3.44 -4.67 9.92
C SER A 357 -2.07 -4.10 10.25
N PHE A 358 -1.27 -3.88 9.20
CA PHE A 358 0.00 -3.19 9.32
C PHE A 358 -0.18 -1.69 9.49
N ILE A 359 -1.20 -1.13 8.85
CA ILE A 359 -1.49 0.29 8.87
C ILE A 359 -2.97 0.49 9.14
N GLU A 360 -3.28 1.43 10.03
CA GLU A 360 -4.60 1.86 10.40
C GLU A 360 -4.69 3.38 10.33
N MET A 361 -5.71 3.92 9.69
CA MET A 361 -5.90 5.37 9.53
C MET A 361 -7.34 5.77 9.73
N ASP A 362 -7.57 6.83 10.51
CA ASP A 362 -8.86 7.51 10.62
C ASP A 362 -8.81 8.80 9.79
N VAL A 363 -9.62 8.86 8.73
CA VAL A 363 -9.63 9.96 7.77
C VAL A 363 -11.03 10.56 7.64
N PHE A 364 -11.09 11.87 7.77
CA PHE A 364 -12.32 12.67 7.66
C PHE A 364 -12.18 13.63 6.48
N SER A 365 -12.62 13.18 5.29
CA SER A 365 -12.42 13.89 4.02
C SER A 365 -10.93 14.19 3.76
N ASN A 366 -10.49 15.42 3.86
CA ASN A 366 -9.09 15.85 3.67
C ASN A 366 -8.26 15.92 4.96
N HIS A 367 -8.79 15.42 6.08
CA HIS A 367 -8.13 15.48 7.39
C HIS A 367 -7.78 14.06 7.88
N VAL A 368 -6.49 13.79 8.12
CA VAL A 368 -6.02 12.57 8.78
C VAL A 368 -5.95 12.84 10.27
N LYS A 369 -6.88 12.25 11.03
CA LYS A 369 -6.99 12.39 12.48
C LYS A 369 -6.04 11.46 13.22
N PHE A 370 -5.93 10.22 12.77
CA PHE A 370 -5.13 9.18 13.40
C PHE A 370 -4.45 8.32 12.32
N TYR A 371 -3.23 7.91 12.64
CA TYR A 371 -2.47 6.96 11.84
C TYR A 371 -1.65 6.09 12.77
N ARG A 372 -1.62 4.79 12.49
CA ARG A 372 -0.78 3.81 13.18
C ARG A 372 -0.17 2.88 12.16
N GLU A 373 1.13 2.60 12.27
CA GLU A 373 1.81 1.60 11.47
C GLU A 373 2.74 0.74 12.31
N TYR A 374 2.91 -0.52 11.89
CA TYR A 374 4.06 -1.32 12.26
C TYR A 374 5.20 -0.99 11.32
N TYR A 375 6.25 -0.38 11.85
CA TYR A 375 7.41 0.03 11.07
C TYR A 375 8.27 -1.18 10.75
N PHE A 376 8.28 -1.57 9.47
CA PHE A 376 9.09 -2.67 8.95
C PHE A 376 10.06 -2.14 7.91
N LYS A 377 11.32 -2.49 8.04
CA LYS A 377 12.29 -2.27 6.98
C LYS A 377 12.73 -3.63 6.45
N ARG A 378 12.53 -3.83 5.15
CA ARG A 378 13.10 -5.01 4.48
C ARG A 378 14.61 -5.00 4.67
N ALA A 379 15.17 -6.10 5.17
CA ALA A 379 16.61 -6.27 5.23
C ALA A 379 17.10 -6.56 3.81
N ASP A 380 18.07 -5.77 3.36
CA ASP A 380 18.76 -6.02 2.10
C ASP A 380 19.62 -7.27 2.28
N ASP A 381 19.11 -8.42 1.88
CA ASP A 381 19.90 -9.66 1.79
C ASP A 381 20.44 -9.76 0.36
N PRO A 382 21.75 -9.61 0.16
CA PRO A 382 22.36 -9.76 -1.16
C PRO A 382 22.27 -11.20 -1.72
N SER A 383 21.92 -12.19 -0.90
CA SER A 383 21.67 -13.55 -1.34
C SER A 383 20.22 -13.71 -1.83
N TYR A 384 19.96 -13.27 -3.04
CA TYR A 384 18.69 -13.47 -3.76
C TYR A 384 18.55 -14.95 -4.13
N ASN A 385 18.34 -15.81 -3.14
CA ASN A 385 18.23 -17.25 -3.36
C ASN A 385 16.75 -17.64 -3.50
N GLU A 386 16.39 -18.11 -4.68
CA GLU A 386 15.13 -18.81 -4.89
C GLU A 386 15.10 -20.08 -4.02
N LEU A 387 14.10 -20.18 -3.16
CA LEU A 387 13.87 -21.37 -2.33
C LEU A 387 12.75 -22.20 -2.93
N ARG A 388 12.93 -23.52 -2.90
CA ARG A 388 11.84 -24.46 -3.12
C ARG A 388 11.34 -24.92 -1.75
N VAL A 389 10.11 -24.56 -1.43
CA VAL A 389 9.47 -24.89 -0.16
C VAL A 389 8.51 -26.05 -0.41
N LYS A 390 8.65 -27.12 0.37
CA LYS A 390 7.72 -28.28 0.31
C LYS A 390 6.35 -27.83 0.78
N VAL A 391 5.32 -28.29 0.08
CA VAL A 391 3.92 -27.97 0.35
C VAL A 391 3.21 -29.24 0.80
N LEU A 392 2.58 -29.21 1.96
CA LEU A 392 1.71 -30.28 2.40
C LEU A 392 0.31 -30.13 1.79
N ASP A 393 -0.33 -31.25 1.52
CA ASP A 393 -1.74 -31.28 1.14
C ASP A 393 -2.62 -30.78 2.29
N ILE A 394 -3.66 -29.99 1.97
CA ILE A 394 -4.53 -29.35 2.96
C ILE A 394 -5.26 -30.37 3.81
N LYS A 395 -5.71 -31.48 3.21
CA LYS A 395 -6.33 -32.56 3.95
C LYS A 395 -5.38 -33.12 5.00
N THR A 396 -4.12 -33.31 4.67
CA THR A 396 -3.07 -33.75 5.60
C THR A 396 -2.87 -32.76 6.76
N ILE A 397 -2.93 -31.45 6.47
CA ILE A 397 -2.80 -30.41 7.51
C ILE A 397 -4.00 -30.47 8.45
N ILE A 398 -5.22 -30.55 7.92
CA ILE A 398 -6.44 -30.63 8.72
C ILE A 398 -6.43 -31.91 9.56
N ASP A 399 -6.11 -33.08 8.98
CA ASP A 399 -6.03 -34.36 9.69
C ASP A 399 -5.08 -34.32 10.90
N ARG A 400 -3.92 -33.68 10.75
CA ARG A 400 -2.95 -33.51 11.85
C ARG A 400 -3.43 -32.58 12.96
N ASN A 401 -4.38 -31.70 12.66
CA ASN A 401 -4.84 -30.63 13.52
C ASN A 401 -6.33 -30.73 13.89
N LEU A 402 -6.97 -31.89 13.72
CA LEU A 402 -8.42 -32.08 13.94
C LEU A 402 -8.88 -31.56 15.30
N LYS A 403 -8.07 -31.69 16.36
CA LYS A 403 -8.40 -31.24 17.72
C LYS A 403 -8.59 -29.71 17.86
N ILE A 404 -8.15 -28.94 16.87
CA ILE A 404 -8.25 -27.47 16.88
C ILE A 404 -9.63 -27.02 16.37
N PHE A 405 -10.27 -27.86 15.56
CA PHE A 405 -11.55 -27.54 14.94
C PHE A 405 -12.71 -28.09 15.78
N PRO A 406 -13.88 -27.42 15.77
CA PRO A 406 -15.07 -27.94 16.38
C PRO A 406 -15.61 -29.23 15.74
N GLN A 407 -15.28 -29.46 14.46
CA GLN A 407 -15.69 -30.62 13.68
C GLN A 407 -14.75 -31.80 13.93
N GLU A 408 -15.32 -33.01 13.96
CA GLU A 408 -14.57 -34.23 14.20
C GLU A 408 -14.01 -34.87 12.93
N LYS A 409 -14.53 -34.46 11.75
CA LYS A 409 -14.16 -35.06 10.46
C LYS A 409 -13.56 -34.03 9.51
N THR A 410 -12.52 -34.43 8.83
CA THR A 410 -11.81 -33.58 7.83
C THR A 410 -12.74 -33.16 6.70
N GLU A 411 -13.61 -34.04 6.23
CA GLU A 411 -14.55 -33.74 5.16
C GLU A 411 -15.51 -32.59 5.53
N ASP A 412 -15.98 -32.56 6.78
CA ASP A 412 -16.85 -31.48 7.29
C ASP A 412 -16.12 -30.16 7.33
N ILE A 413 -14.83 -30.18 7.73
CA ILE A 413 -13.99 -28.97 7.74
C ILE A 413 -13.72 -28.48 6.32
N LEU A 414 -13.41 -29.36 5.37
CA LEU A 414 -13.24 -29.00 3.96
C LEU A 414 -14.51 -28.39 3.36
N ASN A 415 -15.70 -28.90 3.75
CA ASN A 415 -16.98 -28.32 3.34
C ASN A 415 -17.22 -26.91 3.91
N LEU A 416 -16.66 -26.60 5.08
CA LEU A 416 -16.78 -25.30 5.74
C LEU A 416 -15.68 -24.30 5.35
N LEU A 417 -14.68 -24.73 4.59
CA LEU A 417 -13.61 -23.87 4.10
C LEU A 417 -14.19 -22.84 3.11
N ASN A 418 -14.15 -21.57 3.46
CA ASN A 418 -14.66 -20.48 2.63
C ASN A 418 -13.60 -19.90 1.69
N ASN A 419 -12.35 -19.86 2.12
CA ASN A 419 -11.24 -19.36 1.33
C ASN A 419 -9.93 -20.04 1.73
N LEU A 420 -8.99 -20.10 0.77
CA LEU A 420 -7.64 -20.59 0.97
C LEU A 420 -6.67 -19.69 0.25
N SER A 421 -5.65 -19.23 0.96
CA SER A 421 -4.56 -18.48 0.37
C SER A 421 -3.20 -18.91 0.91
N ILE A 422 -2.13 -18.54 0.19
CA ILE A 422 -0.76 -18.70 0.63
C ILE A 422 -0.24 -17.33 0.98
N VAL A 423 0.19 -17.18 2.22
CA VAL A 423 0.64 -15.92 2.79
C VAL A 423 2.05 -16.03 3.33
N TYR A 424 2.70 -14.89 3.54
CA TYR A 424 3.84 -14.80 4.43
C TYR A 424 3.37 -14.43 5.83
N ILE A 425 3.98 -15.04 6.84
CA ILE A 425 3.74 -14.68 8.24
C ILE A 425 5.07 -14.44 8.94
N ASN A 426 5.13 -13.37 9.76
CA ASN A 426 6.27 -13.16 10.65
C ASN A 426 6.10 -13.98 11.92
N GLU A 427 7.18 -14.55 12.45
CA GLU A 427 7.13 -15.33 13.70
C GLU A 427 7.17 -14.45 14.95
N SER A 428 7.77 -13.28 14.85
CA SER A 428 7.92 -12.32 15.95
C SER A 428 7.59 -10.91 15.47
N THR A 429 7.01 -10.11 16.35
CA THR A 429 6.80 -8.66 16.14
C THR A 429 7.86 -7.80 16.80
N THR A 430 8.80 -8.42 17.55
CA THR A 430 9.82 -7.70 18.34
C THR A 430 11.24 -7.89 17.82
N ASP A 431 11.49 -8.96 17.06
CA ASP A 431 12.84 -9.31 16.58
C ASP A 431 12.88 -9.39 15.06
N SER A 432 14.05 -9.10 14.48
CA SER A 432 14.31 -9.34 13.07
C SER A 432 13.99 -10.79 12.72
N SER A 433 13.03 -11.00 11.84
CA SER A 433 12.56 -12.34 11.57
C SER A 433 12.50 -12.66 10.09
N LYS A 434 12.75 -13.93 9.81
CA LYS A 434 12.51 -14.51 8.51
C LYS A 434 11.01 -14.73 8.34
N LEU A 435 10.46 -14.28 7.22
CA LEU A 435 9.09 -14.60 6.87
C LEU A 435 8.96 -16.09 6.53
N LYS A 436 7.92 -16.71 7.05
CA LYS A 436 7.53 -18.08 6.73
C LYS A 436 6.34 -18.11 5.78
N LEU A 437 6.31 -19.08 4.89
CA LEU A 437 5.11 -19.36 4.12
C LEU A 437 4.11 -20.15 4.97
N ALA A 438 2.86 -19.72 4.92
CA ALA A 438 1.75 -20.34 5.60
C ALA A 438 0.55 -20.50 4.67
N TYR A 439 -0.26 -21.52 4.91
CA TYR A 439 -1.64 -21.53 4.45
C TYR A 439 -2.50 -20.69 5.39
N GLU A 440 -3.31 -19.86 4.81
CA GLU A 440 -4.42 -19.18 5.46
C GLU A 440 -5.71 -19.89 5.05
N LEU A 441 -6.39 -20.46 6.01
CA LEU A 441 -7.67 -21.17 5.83
C LEU A 441 -8.77 -20.38 6.52
N LEU A 442 -9.73 -19.84 5.76
CA LEU A 442 -10.93 -19.21 6.31
C LEU A 442 -12.01 -20.29 6.49
N ILE A 443 -12.31 -20.62 7.74
CA ILE A 443 -13.28 -21.65 8.12
C ILE A 443 -14.25 -21.05 9.13
N ASN A 444 -15.55 -21.00 8.81
CA ASN A 444 -16.58 -20.42 9.67
C ASN A 444 -16.25 -19.03 10.21
N GLY A 445 -15.74 -18.14 9.35
CA GLY A 445 -15.41 -16.77 9.69
C GLY A 445 -14.14 -16.58 10.54
N LYS A 446 -13.36 -17.65 10.77
CA LYS A 446 -12.05 -17.60 11.43
C LYS A 446 -10.94 -17.96 10.48
N ASN A 447 -9.85 -17.21 10.55
CA ASN A 447 -8.63 -17.49 9.79
C ASN A 447 -7.68 -18.35 10.63
N TYR A 448 -7.30 -19.50 10.08
CA TYR A 448 -6.31 -20.42 10.64
C TYR A 448 -5.05 -20.37 9.79
N TYR A 449 -3.90 -20.14 10.39
CA TYR A 449 -2.62 -20.05 9.71
C TYR A 449 -1.74 -21.26 10.05
N PHE A 450 -1.39 -22.05 9.06
CA PHE A 450 -0.57 -23.25 9.21
C PHE A 450 0.73 -23.13 8.43
N ASP A 451 1.85 -23.49 9.03
CA ASP A 451 3.12 -23.66 8.32
C ASP A 451 2.91 -24.61 7.12
N ILE A 452 3.22 -24.11 5.93
CA ILE A 452 2.91 -24.83 4.69
C ILE A 452 3.67 -26.15 4.54
N SER A 453 4.85 -26.28 5.16
CA SER A 453 5.73 -27.45 5.08
C SER A 453 5.56 -28.41 6.23
N LEU A 454 5.34 -27.90 7.44
CA LEU A 454 5.23 -28.70 8.66
C LEU A 454 3.78 -29.03 9.01
N GLY A 455 2.83 -28.24 8.52
CA GLY A 455 1.42 -28.34 8.88
C GLY A 455 1.12 -27.96 10.33
N LYS A 456 2.04 -27.24 11.00
CA LYS A 456 1.86 -26.77 12.38
C LYS A 456 1.04 -25.48 12.39
N LEU A 457 0.07 -25.40 13.30
CA LEU A 457 -0.66 -24.16 13.55
C LEU A 457 0.28 -23.07 14.06
N ILE A 458 0.18 -21.87 13.47
CA ILE A 458 0.93 -20.68 13.86
C ILE A 458 0.03 -19.69 14.57
N LEU A 459 -1.17 -19.42 14.01
CA LEU A 459 -2.06 -18.36 14.49
C LEU A 459 -3.52 -18.73 14.19
N ILE A 460 -4.46 -18.25 15.02
CA ILE A 460 -5.91 -18.23 14.75
C ILE A 460 -6.42 -16.81 15.00
N ARG A 461 -7.25 -16.31 14.09
CA ARG A 461 -7.92 -15.00 14.18
C ARG A 461 -9.41 -15.10 13.91
#